data_b0d6cacd6f28deada031244606c17de3
#
_entry.id   b0d6cacd6f28deada031244606c17de3
#
_cell.length_a   1.000
_cell.length_b   1.000
_cell.length_c   1.000
_cell.angle_alpha   90.00
_cell.angle_beta   90.00
_cell.angle_gamma   90.00
#
_symmetry.space_group_name_H-M   'P 1'
#
loop_
_entity.id
_entity.type
_entity.pdbx_description
1 polymer ?
#
loop_
_entity_poly.entity_id
_entity_poly.type
_entity_poly.pdbx_seq_one_letter_code
_entity_poly.pdbx_strand_id
1 'polypeptide(L)'
;MIPRKLLYGVWNGVRYDNTHGGDAAPADLPLSALTNFNPGNPIDALVGSAGFLVFDDKVPLAGILLKYYRTARQNSCGRCTPCRTGSILIELALEDTVNGRGDRVDWAHILDSAEQMYQTSLCGIGLTTPVAIIGALRHFKGRLLDNPCELMGDMYTTVTAKCIEACPAHVNIPRYIDYVRDGNTDLAAGVLLHHYPLVATCGRVCVRPCEGACRRNYVDTAVAIRDIKRFVSDNAGASVAEMFEGAKPQLDATKAKVAVVGAGPAGLNCAYHLLMKGYPVDVFDKDEQAGGMAL
;
A
#
# COMPACT_ATOMS: atom_id res chain seq x y z
N MET A 1 -18.64 8.81 -6.97
CA MET A 1 -18.27 9.70 -8.07
C MET A 1 -17.53 8.86 -9.10
N ILE A 2 -17.91 8.92 -10.34
CA ILE A 2 -17.36 8.04 -11.39
C ILE A 2 -16.01 8.62 -11.81
N PRO A 3 -14.92 7.82 -11.80
CA PRO A 3 -13.66 8.25 -12.42
C PRO A 3 -13.89 8.64 -13.88
N ARG A 4 -12.92 9.32 -14.50
CA ARG A 4 -12.93 9.51 -15.96
C ARG A 4 -13.24 8.18 -16.64
N LYS A 5 -13.78 8.23 -17.85
CA LYS A 5 -14.03 7.02 -18.64
C LYS A 5 -12.76 6.16 -18.71
N LEU A 6 -12.89 4.87 -18.41
CA LEU A 6 -11.78 3.93 -18.55
C LEU A 6 -11.36 3.85 -20.01
N LEU A 7 -10.08 4.07 -20.28
CA LEU A 7 -9.52 3.94 -21.63
C LEU A 7 -9.04 2.52 -21.89
N TYR A 8 -8.18 2.00 -21.01
CA TYR A 8 -7.69 0.63 -21.12
C TYR A 8 -7.12 0.12 -19.79
N GLY A 9 -6.94 -1.19 -19.71
CA GLY A 9 -6.29 -1.82 -18.58
C GLY A 9 -6.54 -3.31 -18.49
N VAL A 10 -6.02 -3.90 -17.43
CA VAL A 10 -6.29 -5.28 -17.03
C VAL A 10 -6.70 -5.27 -15.57
N TRP A 11 -7.83 -5.92 -15.26
CA TRP A 11 -8.35 -5.99 -13.91
C TRP A 11 -8.89 -7.39 -13.64
N ASN A 12 -8.42 -8.03 -12.57
CA ASN A 12 -8.74 -9.44 -12.25
C ASN A 12 -8.57 -10.39 -13.44
N GLY A 13 -7.52 -10.19 -14.25
CA GLY A 13 -7.24 -11.00 -15.43
C GLY A 13 -8.09 -10.67 -16.67
N VAL A 14 -9.06 -9.75 -16.57
CA VAL A 14 -9.89 -9.32 -17.69
C VAL A 14 -9.26 -8.11 -18.36
N ARG A 15 -9.10 -8.17 -19.69
CA ARG A 15 -8.64 -7.04 -20.51
C ARG A 15 -9.81 -6.10 -20.80
N TYR A 16 -9.58 -4.82 -20.61
CA TYR A 16 -10.46 -3.71 -21.00
C TYR A 16 -9.74 -2.85 -22.03
N ASP A 17 -10.38 -2.54 -23.16
CA ASP A 17 -9.83 -1.66 -24.19
C ASP A 17 -10.96 -0.86 -24.84
N ASN A 18 -11.12 0.37 -24.40
CA ASN A 18 -12.16 1.30 -24.86
C ASN A 18 -11.58 2.39 -25.77
N THR A 19 -10.34 2.26 -26.24
CA THR A 19 -9.66 3.27 -27.07
C THR A 19 -10.31 3.48 -28.43
N HIS A 20 -11.05 2.48 -28.92
CA HIS A 20 -11.78 2.53 -30.19
C HIS A 20 -13.29 2.72 -30.04
N GLY A 21 -13.73 3.19 -28.85
CA GLY A 21 -15.16 3.38 -28.54
C GLY A 21 -15.74 2.18 -27.79
N GLY A 22 -16.06 2.32 -26.55
CA GLY A 22 -16.61 1.30 -25.66
C GLY A 22 -16.78 1.89 -24.27
N ASP A 23 -17.52 1.23 -23.37
CA ASP A 23 -17.78 1.66 -22.00
C ASP A 23 -17.58 0.52 -20.99
N ALA A 24 -16.88 -0.55 -21.39
CA ALA A 24 -16.63 -1.67 -20.51
C ALA A 24 -15.76 -1.25 -19.31
N ALA A 25 -16.21 -1.55 -18.11
CA ALA A 25 -15.47 -1.27 -16.87
C ALA A 25 -15.65 -2.40 -15.86
N PRO A 26 -14.67 -2.64 -14.96
CA PRO A 26 -14.83 -3.60 -13.88
C PRO A 26 -16.00 -3.22 -12.97
N ALA A 27 -16.81 -4.22 -12.58
CA ALA A 27 -17.92 -4.02 -11.64
C ALA A 27 -17.42 -3.85 -10.18
N ASP A 28 -16.22 -4.33 -9.89
CA ASP A 28 -15.61 -4.39 -8.56
C ASP A 28 -14.52 -3.33 -8.34
N LEU A 29 -14.67 -2.17 -8.97
CA LEU A 29 -13.74 -1.05 -8.74
C LEU A 29 -13.71 -0.68 -7.25
N PRO A 30 -12.52 -0.43 -6.67
CA PRO A 30 -12.38 -0.02 -5.28
C PRO A 30 -12.82 1.44 -5.08
N LEU A 31 -14.10 1.73 -5.27
CA LEU A 31 -14.66 3.08 -5.22
C LEU A 31 -14.39 3.79 -3.89
N SER A 32 -14.33 3.03 -2.78
CA SER A 32 -13.97 3.57 -1.47
C SER A 32 -12.54 4.11 -1.42
N ALA A 33 -11.61 3.51 -2.15
CA ALA A 33 -10.24 3.97 -2.25
C ALA A 33 -10.10 5.20 -3.19
N LEU A 34 -11.10 5.42 -4.03
CA LEU A 34 -11.13 6.52 -4.99
C LEU A 34 -11.88 7.76 -4.48
N THR A 35 -12.32 7.79 -3.21
CA THR A 35 -13.10 8.90 -2.63
C THR A 35 -12.35 10.23 -2.60
N ASN A 36 -11.01 10.20 -2.61
CA ASN A 36 -10.17 11.39 -2.65
C ASN A 36 -10.15 12.07 -4.03
N PHE A 37 -10.65 11.41 -5.06
CA PHE A 37 -10.72 11.94 -6.41
C PHE A 37 -12.11 12.52 -6.70
N ASN A 38 -12.14 13.69 -7.31
CA ASN A 38 -13.35 14.44 -7.61
C ASN A 38 -13.20 15.15 -8.97
N PRO A 39 -14.22 15.85 -9.51
CA PRO A 39 -14.11 16.54 -10.80
C PRO A 39 -12.97 17.57 -10.91
N GLY A 40 -12.54 18.15 -9.77
CA GLY A 40 -11.39 19.05 -9.70
C GLY A 40 -10.05 18.34 -9.54
N ASN A 41 -10.07 17.05 -9.17
CA ASN A 41 -8.89 16.18 -9.02
C ASN A 41 -9.24 14.77 -9.51
N PRO A 42 -9.38 14.55 -10.82
CA PRO A 42 -9.74 13.26 -11.39
C PRO A 42 -8.57 12.28 -11.30
N ILE A 43 -8.89 11.00 -11.14
CA ILE A 43 -7.88 9.95 -11.21
C ILE A 43 -7.45 9.73 -12.67
N ASP A 44 -6.15 9.66 -12.90
CA ASP A 44 -5.57 9.42 -14.23
C ASP A 44 -5.18 7.96 -14.43
N ALA A 45 -4.76 7.27 -13.38
CA ALA A 45 -4.46 5.85 -13.39
C ALA A 45 -4.65 5.19 -12.02
N LEU A 46 -4.95 3.89 -12.04
CA LEU A 46 -5.04 3.02 -10.87
C LEU A 46 -4.13 1.81 -11.10
N VAL A 47 -3.24 1.52 -10.17
CA VAL A 47 -2.44 0.26 -10.18
C VAL A 47 -2.54 -0.39 -8.81
N GLY A 48 -2.91 -1.66 -8.77
CA GLY A 48 -3.11 -2.38 -7.51
C GLY A 48 -3.03 -3.90 -7.63
N SER A 49 -3.58 -4.57 -6.64
CA SER A 49 -3.54 -6.03 -6.52
C SER A 49 -4.23 -6.81 -7.63
N ALA A 50 -5.19 -6.19 -8.29
CA ALA A 50 -5.97 -6.81 -9.36
C ALA A 50 -5.44 -6.48 -10.77
N GLY A 51 -4.48 -5.57 -10.89
CA GLY A 51 -3.93 -5.11 -12.16
C GLY A 51 -3.77 -3.60 -12.25
N PHE A 52 -4.05 -3.05 -13.43
CA PHE A 52 -3.98 -1.61 -13.67
C PHE A 52 -5.13 -1.14 -14.56
N LEU A 53 -5.52 0.13 -14.40
CA LEU A 53 -6.52 0.82 -15.21
C LEU A 53 -6.00 2.23 -15.52
N VAL A 54 -6.18 2.68 -16.76
CA VAL A 54 -5.75 4.00 -17.25
C VAL A 54 -6.97 4.77 -17.73
N PHE A 55 -7.12 6.00 -17.27
CA PHE A 55 -8.27 6.88 -17.52
C PHE A 55 -7.89 8.12 -18.35
N ASP A 56 -6.59 8.38 -18.54
CA ASP A 56 -6.08 9.48 -19.37
C ASP A 56 -5.03 8.94 -20.35
N ASP A 57 -5.14 9.31 -21.63
CA ASP A 57 -4.26 8.85 -22.70
C ASP A 57 -2.82 9.39 -22.61
N LYS A 58 -2.63 10.47 -21.86
CA LYS A 58 -1.32 11.08 -21.61
C LYS A 58 -0.50 10.32 -20.56
N VAL A 59 -1.12 9.38 -19.85
CA VAL A 59 -0.46 8.65 -18.79
C VAL A 59 0.46 7.57 -19.37
N PRO A 60 1.78 7.64 -19.12
CA PRO A 60 2.73 6.65 -19.60
C PRO A 60 2.60 5.35 -18.81
N LEU A 61 2.31 4.23 -19.47
CA LEU A 61 2.15 2.94 -18.82
C LEU A 61 3.43 2.49 -18.09
N ALA A 62 4.60 2.70 -18.69
CA ALA A 62 5.89 2.41 -18.07
C ALA A 62 6.09 3.24 -16.78
N GLY A 63 5.73 4.52 -16.80
CA GLY A 63 5.88 5.43 -15.66
C GLY A 63 5.01 5.05 -14.47
N ILE A 64 3.71 4.69 -14.71
CA ILE A 64 2.84 4.26 -13.61
C ILE A 64 3.30 2.93 -13.00
N LEU A 65 3.75 1.98 -13.83
CA LEU A 65 4.27 0.72 -13.35
C LEU A 65 5.59 0.92 -12.57
N LEU A 66 6.48 1.78 -13.05
CA LEU A 66 7.74 2.09 -12.34
C LEU A 66 7.45 2.66 -10.94
N LYS A 67 6.55 3.63 -10.82
CA LYS A 67 6.13 4.19 -9.54
C LYS A 67 5.55 3.12 -8.61
N TYR A 68 4.72 2.23 -9.16
CA TYR A 68 4.15 1.10 -8.42
C TYR A 68 5.24 0.15 -7.91
N TYR A 69 6.21 -0.24 -8.75
CA TYR A 69 7.27 -1.18 -8.36
C TYR A 69 8.26 -0.57 -7.36
N ARG A 70 8.58 0.71 -7.44
CA ARG A 70 9.35 1.42 -6.40
C ARG A 70 8.65 1.33 -5.04
N THR A 71 7.34 1.53 -5.02
CA THR A 71 6.53 1.37 -3.80
C THR A 71 6.48 -0.09 -3.33
N ALA A 72 6.32 -1.04 -4.26
CA ALA A 72 6.30 -2.48 -3.95
C ALA A 72 7.58 -2.95 -3.28
N ARG A 73 8.73 -2.51 -3.80
CA ARG A 73 10.05 -2.82 -3.24
C ARG A 73 10.19 -2.30 -1.81
N GLN A 74 9.73 -1.08 -1.53
CA GLN A 74 9.76 -0.49 -0.19
C GLN A 74 8.87 -1.26 0.81
N ASN A 75 7.75 -1.80 0.34
CA ASN A 75 6.80 -2.56 1.15
C ASN A 75 7.14 -4.06 1.27
N SER A 76 8.01 -4.59 0.43
CA SER A 76 8.44 -5.99 0.52
C SER A 76 9.25 -6.24 1.80
N CYS A 77 8.94 -7.33 2.52
CA CYS A 77 9.75 -7.76 3.65
C CYS A 77 11.10 -8.39 3.24
N GLY A 78 11.26 -8.75 1.95
CA GLY A 78 12.49 -9.31 1.38
C GLY A 78 12.73 -10.80 1.61
N ARG A 79 11.82 -11.54 2.26
CA ARG A 79 12.00 -12.95 2.60
C ARG A 79 11.97 -13.89 1.40
N CYS A 80 10.93 -13.75 0.57
CA CYS A 80 10.79 -14.62 -0.61
C CYS A 80 11.79 -14.19 -1.68
N THR A 81 12.70 -15.08 -2.08
CA THR A 81 13.64 -14.79 -3.16
C THR A 81 12.94 -14.32 -4.44
N PRO A 82 11.84 -14.97 -4.91
CA PRO A 82 11.13 -14.50 -6.10
C PRO A 82 10.59 -13.06 -5.95
N CYS A 83 10.00 -12.72 -4.80
CA CYS A 83 9.50 -11.37 -4.54
C CYS A 83 10.64 -10.35 -4.47
N ARG A 84 11.68 -10.64 -3.70
CA ARG A 84 12.84 -9.74 -3.52
C ARG A 84 13.57 -9.49 -4.83
N THR A 85 13.93 -10.56 -5.54
CA THR A 85 14.71 -10.47 -6.79
C THR A 85 13.83 -10.00 -7.94
N GLY A 86 12.62 -10.57 -8.09
CA GLY A 86 11.70 -10.24 -9.17
C GLY A 86 11.27 -8.77 -9.13
N SER A 87 10.99 -8.21 -7.96
CA SER A 87 10.62 -6.79 -7.87
C SER A 87 11.76 -5.85 -8.29
N ILE A 88 13.01 -6.20 -7.98
CA ILE A 88 14.19 -5.43 -8.41
C ILE A 88 14.37 -5.54 -9.92
N LEU A 89 14.31 -6.74 -10.49
CA LEU A 89 14.46 -6.95 -11.93
C LEU A 89 13.40 -6.20 -12.74
N ILE A 90 12.16 -6.25 -12.29
CA ILE A 90 11.05 -5.54 -12.97
C ILE A 90 11.23 -4.02 -12.83
N GLU A 91 11.63 -3.51 -11.65
CA GLU A 91 11.91 -2.09 -11.44
C GLU A 91 12.99 -1.60 -12.40
N LEU A 92 14.14 -2.30 -12.48
CA LEU A 92 15.24 -1.96 -13.39
C LEU A 92 14.81 -1.98 -14.87
N ALA A 93 14.05 -3.00 -15.29
CA ALA A 93 13.52 -3.08 -16.64
C ALA A 93 12.61 -1.89 -16.99
N LEU A 94 11.77 -1.47 -16.03
CA LEU A 94 10.91 -0.30 -16.19
C LEU A 94 11.71 1.02 -16.16
N GLU A 95 12.77 1.12 -15.35
CA GLU A 95 13.69 2.27 -15.37
C GLU A 95 14.41 2.39 -16.70
N ASP A 96 14.91 1.28 -17.26
CA ASP A 96 15.50 1.27 -18.59
C ASP A 96 14.48 1.69 -19.65
N THR A 97 13.25 1.24 -19.54
CA THR A 97 12.18 1.63 -20.48
C THR A 97 11.89 3.12 -20.41
N VAL A 98 11.69 3.66 -19.20
CA VAL A 98 11.44 5.10 -18.99
C VAL A 98 12.60 5.97 -19.51
N ASN A 99 13.83 5.45 -19.44
CA ASN A 99 15.04 6.09 -19.97
C ASN A 99 15.25 5.84 -21.48
N GLY A 100 14.26 5.33 -22.21
CA GLY A 100 14.34 5.09 -23.66
C GLY A 100 15.18 3.89 -24.07
N ARG A 101 15.46 2.96 -23.17
CA ARG A 101 16.24 1.73 -23.41
C ARG A 101 15.40 0.45 -23.32
N GLY A 102 14.07 0.57 -23.43
CA GLY A 102 13.15 -0.55 -23.31
C GLY A 102 13.30 -1.64 -24.38
N ASP A 103 13.92 -1.31 -25.52
CA ASP A 103 14.31 -2.22 -26.60
C ASP A 103 15.43 -3.20 -26.20
N ARG A 104 16.25 -2.85 -25.19
CA ARG A 104 17.33 -3.67 -24.65
C ARG A 104 16.89 -4.64 -23.57
N VAL A 105 15.66 -4.51 -23.10
CA VAL A 105 15.11 -5.34 -22.03
C VAL A 105 14.63 -6.68 -22.60
N ASP A 106 15.06 -7.76 -22.00
CA ASP A 106 14.49 -9.10 -22.25
C ASP A 106 13.13 -9.24 -21.55
N TRP A 107 12.10 -8.78 -22.24
CA TRP A 107 10.73 -8.83 -21.73
C TRP A 107 10.17 -10.22 -21.55
N ALA A 108 10.73 -11.25 -22.23
CA ALA A 108 10.33 -12.63 -22.02
C ALA A 108 10.82 -13.10 -20.65
N HIS A 109 12.07 -12.79 -20.32
CA HIS A 109 12.63 -13.10 -19.01
C HIS A 109 11.93 -12.32 -17.87
N ILE A 110 11.57 -11.07 -18.11
CA ILE A 110 10.80 -10.27 -17.12
C ILE A 110 9.43 -10.88 -16.88
N LEU A 111 8.73 -11.32 -17.94
CA LEU A 111 7.43 -11.99 -17.78
C LEU A 111 7.56 -13.29 -17.00
N ASP A 112 8.53 -14.14 -17.34
CA ASP A 112 8.79 -15.39 -16.61
C ASP A 112 9.10 -15.13 -15.12
N SER A 113 9.95 -14.15 -14.84
CA SER A 113 10.27 -13.73 -13.46
C SER A 113 9.04 -13.25 -12.70
N ALA A 114 8.15 -12.50 -13.35
CA ALA A 114 6.89 -12.03 -12.76
C ALA A 114 5.92 -13.19 -12.48
N GLU A 115 5.83 -14.16 -13.39
CA GLU A 115 5.01 -15.36 -13.22
C GLU A 115 5.54 -16.26 -12.09
N GLN A 116 6.85 -16.47 -12.01
CA GLN A 116 7.47 -17.16 -10.89
C GLN A 116 7.19 -16.44 -9.56
N MET A 117 7.32 -15.11 -9.53
CA MET A 117 7.00 -14.31 -8.36
C MET A 117 5.53 -14.52 -7.94
N TYR A 118 4.60 -14.52 -8.89
CA TYR A 118 3.17 -14.77 -8.66
C TYR A 118 2.91 -16.17 -8.09
N GLN A 119 3.57 -17.20 -8.60
CA GLN A 119 3.31 -18.60 -8.24
C GLN A 119 3.96 -19.02 -6.92
N THR A 120 5.13 -18.47 -6.59
CA THR A 120 5.99 -19.01 -5.53
C THR A 120 6.19 -18.09 -4.34
N SER A 121 5.67 -16.87 -4.36
CA SER A 121 5.72 -15.99 -3.19
C SER A 121 4.76 -16.43 -2.09
N LEU A 122 5.15 -16.23 -0.82
CA LEU A 122 4.41 -16.76 0.32
C LEU A 122 3.24 -15.86 0.75
N CYS A 123 3.29 -14.57 0.49
CA CYS A 123 2.27 -13.62 0.97
C CYS A 123 1.67 -12.79 -0.16
N GLY A 124 0.60 -12.04 0.19
CA GLY A 124 -0.15 -11.22 -0.75
C GLY A 124 0.71 -10.22 -1.53
N ILE A 125 1.72 -9.59 -0.94
CA ILE A 125 2.57 -8.63 -1.65
C ILE A 125 3.22 -9.27 -2.87
N GLY A 126 3.94 -10.39 -2.70
CA GLY A 126 4.61 -11.07 -3.81
C GLY A 126 3.67 -11.71 -4.83
N LEU A 127 2.40 -11.92 -4.47
CA LEU A 127 1.39 -12.47 -5.36
C LEU A 127 0.61 -11.40 -6.13
N THR A 128 0.39 -10.24 -5.53
CA THR A 128 -0.40 -9.19 -6.16
C THR A 128 0.46 -8.24 -6.98
N THR A 129 1.69 -7.97 -6.54
CA THR A 129 2.59 -7.04 -7.23
C THR A 129 2.83 -7.41 -8.70
N PRO A 130 3.08 -8.68 -9.09
CA PRO A 130 3.38 -9.00 -10.49
C PRO A 130 2.16 -8.95 -11.41
N VAL A 131 0.93 -8.91 -10.90
CA VAL A 131 -0.29 -8.96 -11.71
C VAL A 131 -0.35 -7.84 -12.73
N ALA A 132 0.04 -6.62 -12.34
CA ALA A 132 0.01 -5.47 -13.22
C ALA A 132 0.98 -5.59 -14.41
N ILE A 133 2.24 -6.01 -14.17
CA ILE A 133 3.23 -6.16 -15.26
C ILE A 133 2.90 -7.36 -16.15
N ILE A 134 2.41 -8.46 -15.58
CA ILE A 134 1.96 -9.63 -16.38
C ILE A 134 0.85 -9.19 -17.32
N GLY A 135 -0.14 -8.45 -16.83
CA GLY A 135 -1.23 -7.92 -17.64
C GLY A 135 -0.75 -6.95 -18.73
N ALA A 136 0.18 -6.05 -18.37
CA ALA A 136 0.76 -5.11 -19.32
C ALA A 136 1.54 -5.82 -20.44
N LEU A 137 2.38 -6.78 -20.11
CA LEU A 137 3.19 -7.51 -21.09
C LEU A 137 2.35 -8.40 -22.01
N ARG A 138 1.32 -9.04 -21.45
CA ARG A 138 0.44 -9.93 -22.24
C ARG A 138 -0.51 -9.20 -23.17
N HIS A 139 -0.97 -8.00 -22.79
CA HIS A 139 -2.07 -7.34 -23.49
C HIS A 139 -1.75 -5.95 -24.03
N PHE A 140 -0.75 -5.27 -23.46
CA PHE A 140 -0.46 -3.86 -23.75
C PHE A 140 1.04 -3.57 -23.89
N LYS A 141 1.84 -4.57 -24.35
CA LYS A 141 3.29 -4.41 -24.52
C LYS A 141 3.65 -3.23 -25.43
N GLY A 142 2.91 -3.01 -26.51
CA GLY A 142 3.10 -1.85 -27.37
C GLY A 142 3.01 -0.55 -26.58
N ARG A 143 1.93 -0.34 -25.83
CA ARG A 143 1.74 0.86 -25.01
C ARG A 143 2.77 1.03 -23.88
N LEU A 144 3.34 -0.05 -23.40
CA LEU A 144 4.44 0.00 -22.43
C LEU A 144 5.70 0.64 -23.04
N LEU A 145 5.92 0.47 -24.34
CA LEU A 145 7.11 0.91 -25.05
C LEU A 145 6.90 2.22 -25.86
N ASP A 146 5.66 2.57 -26.20
CA ASP A 146 5.34 3.67 -27.13
C ASP A 146 5.53 5.06 -26.52
N ASN A 147 5.40 5.22 -25.21
CA ASN A 147 5.57 6.51 -24.52
C ASN A 147 6.37 6.33 -23.21
N PRO A 148 7.69 6.06 -23.30
CA PRO A 148 8.51 5.79 -22.15
C PRO A 148 8.95 7.09 -21.48
N CYS A 149 8.17 7.59 -20.52
CA CYS A 149 8.57 8.72 -19.69
C CYS A 149 8.16 8.53 -18.22
N GLU A 150 8.76 9.31 -17.35
CA GLU A 150 8.34 9.34 -15.94
C GLU A 150 6.92 9.92 -15.83
N LEU A 151 6.17 9.41 -14.87
CA LEU A 151 4.83 9.90 -14.60
C LEU A 151 4.89 11.30 -13.99
N MET A 152 4.34 12.26 -14.71
CA MET A 152 3.98 13.58 -14.21
C MET A 152 2.46 13.61 -14.04
N GLY A 153 1.95 13.45 -12.83
CA GLY A 153 0.51 13.48 -12.57
C GLY A 153 0.10 12.61 -11.39
N ASP A 154 -1.19 12.66 -11.08
CA ASP A 154 -1.78 11.95 -9.97
C ASP A 154 -2.21 10.54 -10.37
N MET A 155 -1.62 9.56 -9.71
CA MET A 155 -2.09 8.18 -9.80
C MET A 155 -2.41 7.64 -8.42
N TYR A 156 -3.43 6.81 -8.35
CA TYR A 156 -3.68 5.98 -7.19
C TYR A 156 -2.93 4.66 -7.33
N THR A 157 -2.10 4.34 -6.35
CA THR A 157 -1.38 3.07 -6.32
C THR A 157 -1.53 2.39 -4.96
N THR A 158 -1.83 1.11 -4.97
CA THR A 158 -1.85 0.29 -3.76
C THR A 158 -0.98 -0.94 -3.96
N VAL A 159 0.19 -0.91 -3.33
CA VAL A 159 0.95 -2.15 -3.12
C VAL A 159 0.41 -2.80 -1.87
N THR A 160 -0.21 -3.96 -2.01
CA THR A 160 -1.00 -4.50 -0.93
C THR A 160 -1.01 -6.03 -0.90
N ALA A 161 -1.54 -6.56 0.19
CA ALA A 161 -2.00 -7.91 0.34
C ALA A 161 -3.46 -7.85 0.80
N LYS A 162 -4.26 -8.88 0.55
CA LYS A 162 -5.68 -8.90 0.97
C LYS A 162 -5.88 -8.56 2.44
N CYS A 163 -4.96 -8.96 3.32
CA CYS A 163 -4.99 -8.62 4.74
C CYS A 163 -4.70 -7.13 5.01
N ILE A 164 -3.87 -6.47 4.19
CA ILE A 164 -3.61 -5.02 4.27
C ILE A 164 -4.84 -4.26 3.78
N GLU A 165 -5.43 -4.66 2.65
CA GLU A 165 -6.65 -4.03 2.08
C GLU A 165 -7.84 -4.12 3.04
N ALA A 166 -8.02 -5.27 3.68
CA ALA A 166 -9.08 -5.45 4.65
C ALA A 166 -8.86 -4.68 5.97
N CYS A 167 -7.64 -4.21 6.22
CA CYS A 167 -7.34 -3.42 7.42
C CYS A 167 -7.74 -1.96 7.20
N PRO A 168 -8.65 -1.37 8.00
CA PRO A 168 -9.03 0.04 7.84
C PRO A 168 -7.86 1.02 7.98
N ALA A 169 -6.80 0.63 8.72
CA ALA A 169 -5.58 1.42 8.90
C ALA A 169 -4.47 1.06 7.88
N HIS A 170 -4.73 0.15 6.94
CA HIS A 170 -3.80 -0.33 5.91
C HIS A 170 -2.41 -0.70 6.45
N VAL A 171 -2.36 -1.33 7.62
CA VAL A 171 -1.11 -1.75 8.27
C VAL A 171 -0.36 -2.75 7.40
N ASN A 172 0.94 -2.59 7.25
CA ASN A 172 1.79 -3.57 6.58
C ASN A 172 1.95 -4.85 7.42
N ILE A 173 0.91 -5.68 7.39
CA ILE A 173 0.80 -6.90 8.21
C ILE A 173 1.93 -7.90 7.91
N PRO A 174 2.28 -8.22 6.66
CA PRO A 174 3.39 -9.14 6.39
C PRO A 174 4.71 -8.67 6.98
N ARG A 175 4.97 -7.37 6.97
CA ARG A 175 6.23 -6.80 7.47
C ARG A 175 6.37 -6.97 8.98
N TYR A 176 5.37 -6.59 9.77
CA TYR A 176 5.52 -6.70 11.22
C TYR A 176 5.51 -8.17 11.70
N ILE A 177 4.77 -9.05 11.03
CA ILE A 177 4.82 -10.49 11.34
C ILE A 177 6.21 -11.06 11.05
N ASP A 178 6.84 -10.62 9.98
CA ASP A 178 8.19 -11.06 9.63
C ASP A 178 9.21 -10.64 10.69
N TYR A 179 9.12 -9.41 11.19
CA TYR A 179 9.95 -8.96 12.32
C TYR A 179 9.71 -9.75 13.59
N VAL A 180 8.44 -10.09 13.92
CA VAL A 180 8.13 -10.95 15.08
C VAL A 180 8.77 -12.33 14.93
N ARG A 181 8.72 -12.92 13.74
CA ARG A 181 9.36 -14.21 13.47
C ARG A 181 10.87 -14.15 13.68
N ASP A 182 11.50 -13.02 13.38
CA ASP A 182 12.93 -12.81 13.58
C ASP A 182 13.30 -12.38 15.01
N GLY A 183 12.32 -12.33 15.94
CA GLY A 183 12.53 -11.90 17.31
C GLY A 183 12.65 -10.38 17.51
N ASN A 184 12.41 -9.58 16.47
CA ASN A 184 12.54 -8.12 16.50
C ASN A 184 11.18 -7.45 16.81
N THR A 185 10.69 -7.57 18.04
CA THR A 185 9.40 -6.99 18.44
C THR A 185 9.37 -5.49 18.36
N ASP A 186 10.50 -4.81 18.57
CA ASP A 186 10.59 -3.35 18.49
C ASP A 186 10.43 -2.84 17.06
N LEU A 187 11.09 -3.48 16.08
CA LEU A 187 10.87 -3.15 14.67
C LEU A 187 9.43 -3.45 14.23
N ALA A 188 8.84 -4.53 14.75
CA ALA A 188 7.44 -4.84 14.51
C ALA A 188 6.51 -3.76 15.08
N ALA A 189 6.80 -3.25 16.29
CA ALA A 189 6.09 -2.13 16.90
C ALA A 189 6.22 -0.86 16.05
N GLY A 190 7.42 -0.55 15.55
CA GLY A 190 7.66 0.59 14.65
C GLY A 190 6.76 0.57 13.41
N VAL A 191 6.56 -0.60 12.77
CA VAL A 191 5.63 -0.74 11.64
C VAL A 191 4.20 -0.42 12.05
N LEU A 192 3.75 -0.87 13.22
CA LEU A 192 2.39 -0.61 13.71
C LEU A 192 2.19 0.87 14.05
N LEU A 193 3.16 1.46 14.74
CA LEU A 193 3.15 2.86 15.17
C LEU A 193 3.18 3.84 14.01
N HIS A 194 3.76 3.47 12.88
CA HIS A 194 3.69 4.29 11.66
C HIS A 194 2.23 4.53 11.20
N HIS A 195 1.32 3.60 11.52
CA HIS A 195 -0.08 3.69 11.12
C HIS A 195 -1.00 4.25 12.22
N TYR A 196 -0.73 3.97 13.49
CA TYR A 196 -1.55 4.47 14.62
C TYR A 196 -0.87 4.23 15.98
N PRO A 197 -1.08 5.10 16.99
CA PRO A 197 -0.40 4.99 18.28
C PRO A 197 -1.02 3.96 19.23
N LEU A 198 -2.30 3.61 19.08
CA LEU A 198 -3.05 2.77 20.04
C LEU A 198 -2.91 1.28 19.76
N VAL A 199 -1.67 0.79 19.61
CA VAL A 199 -1.37 -0.60 19.22
C VAL A 199 -1.91 -1.60 20.23
N ALA A 200 -1.70 -1.36 21.52
CA ALA A 200 -2.15 -2.24 22.60
C ALA A 200 -3.67 -2.38 22.66
N THR A 201 -4.40 -1.27 22.56
CA THR A 201 -5.87 -1.26 22.50
C THR A 201 -6.37 -2.01 21.27
N CYS A 202 -5.83 -1.69 20.08
CA CYS A 202 -6.21 -2.38 18.84
C CYS A 202 -5.83 -3.87 18.85
N GLY A 203 -4.77 -4.28 19.58
CA GLY A 203 -4.42 -5.68 19.78
C GLY A 203 -5.49 -6.48 20.53
N ARG A 204 -6.35 -5.79 21.30
CA ARG A 204 -7.40 -6.40 22.12
C ARG A 204 -8.80 -6.27 21.53
N VAL A 205 -9.17 -5.10 21.01
CA VAL A 205 -10.55 -4.82 20.63
C VAL A 205 -10.83 -4.91 19.11
N CYS A 206 -9.77 -5.04 18.28
CA CYS A 206 -9.92 -5.08 16.83
C CYS A 206 -10.80 -6.26 16.38
N VAL A 207 -11.76 -5.99 15.49
CA VAL A 207 -12.64 -7.02 14.90
C VAL A 207 -11.95 -7.90 13.85
N ARG A 208 -10.66 -7.65 13.56
CA ARG A 208 -9.76 -8.48 12.72
C ARG A 208 -10.28 -8.82 11.31
N PRO A 209 -10.74 -7.90 10.50
CA PRO A 209 -11.18 -8.20 9.14
C PRO A 209 -10.05 -8.76 8.27
N CYS A 210 -8.79 -8.44 8.60
CA CYS A 210 -7.61 -8.96 7.95
C CYS A 210 -7.45 -10.49 8.06
N GLU A 211 -7.92 -11.10 9.16
CA GLU A 211 -7.90 -12.56 9.33
C GLU A 211 -8.93 -13.22 8.42
N GLY A 212 -10.13 -12.63 8.27
CA GLY A 212 -11.13 -13.10 7.31
C GLY A 212 -10.64 -13.05 5.86
N ALA A 213 -9.84 -12.03 5.52
CA ALA A 213 -9.22 -11.87 4.20
C ALA A 213 -7.86 -12.59 4.06
N CYS A 214 -7.42 -13.30 5.08
CA CYS A 214 -6.11 -13.96 5.06
C CYS A 214 -6.08 -15.08 4.02
N ARG A 215 -5.04 -15.04 3.17
CA ARG A 215 -4.84 -16.05 2.14
C ARG A 215 -4.67 -17.47 2.71
N ARG A 216 -4.13 -17.63 3.91
CA ARG A 216 -3.99 -18.92 4.55
C ARG A 216 -5.32 -19.66 4.70
N ASN A 217 -6.45 -18.96 4.72
CA ASN A 217 -7.78 -19.58 4.73
C ASN A 217 -8.04 -20.50 3.53
N TYR A 218 -7.28 -20.37 2.43
CA TYR A 218 -7.38 -21.29 1.28
C TYR A 218 -6.57 -22.57 1.46
N VAL A 219 -5.73 -22.64 2.50
CA VAL A 219 -4.83 -23.78 2.76
C VAL A 219 -5.23 -24.48 4.04
N ASP A 220 -5.35 -23.73 5.12
CA ASP A 220 -5.67 -24.24 6.46
C ASP A 220 -6.47 -23.20 7.29
N THR A 221 -5.82 -22.37 8.08
CA THR A 221 -6.44 -21.36 8.94
C THR A 221 -5.73 -20.02 8.80
N ALA A 222 -6.46 -18.92 9.04
CA ALA A 222 -5.86 -17.58 9.06
C ALA A 222 -4.69 -17.49 10.03
N VAL A 223 -3.70 -16.67 9.69
CA VAL A 223 -2.70 -16.21 10.67
C VAL A 223 -3.42 -15.44 11.78
N ALA A 224 -3.08 -15.69 13.05
CA ALA A 224 -3.62 -14.98 14.21
C ALA A 224 -3.06 -13.55 14.31
N ILE A 225 -3.43 -12.71 13.31
CA ILE A 225 -2.85 -11.38 13.04
C ILE A 225 -3.06 -10.45 14.24
N ARG A 226 -4.27 -10.46 14.83
CA ARG A 226 -4.59 -9.64 15.99
C ARG A 226 -3.79 -10.06 17.22
N ASP A 227 -3.65 -11.37 17.45
CA ASP A 227 -2.94 -11.87 18.62
C ASP A 227 -1.43 -11.63 18.52
N ILE A 228 -0.85 -11.75 17.30
CA ILE A 228 0.53 -11.33 17.04
C ILE A 228 0.71 -9.83 17.29
N LYS A 229 -0.23 -8.98 16.88
CA LYS A 229 -0.21 -7.55 17.17
C LYS A 229 -0.26 -7.27 18.67
N ARG A 230 -1.09 -8.00 19.42
CA ARG A 230 -1.14 -7.93 20.87
C ARG A 230 0.21 -8.35 21.48
N PHE A 231 0.77 -9.46 21.03
CA PHE A 231 2.09 -9.91 21.44
C PHE A 231 3.16 -8.83 21.25
N VAL A 232 3.18 -8.17 20.10
CA VAL A 232 4.10 -7.07 19.83
C VAL A 232 3.93 -5.95 20.86
N SER A 233 2.69 -5.51 21.12
CA SER A 233 2.45 -4.42 22.07
C SER A 233 2.80 -4.76 23.51
N ASP A 234 2.68 -6.04 23.90
CA ASP A 234 2.93 -6.50 25.26
C ASP A 234 4.42 -6.81 25.51
N ASN A 235 5.21 -7.02 24.43
CA ASN A 235 6.63 -7.39 24.50
C ASN A 235 7.58 -6.39 23.84
N ALA A 236 7.08 -5.28 23.32
CA ALA A 236 7.93 -4.19 22.83
C ALA A 236 8.66 -3.53 24.02
N GLY A 237 9.97 -3.39 23.89
CA GLY A 237 10.82 -2.90 24.98
C GLY A 237 10.84 -1.37 25.10
N ALA A 238 11.67 -0.88 26.03
CA ALA A 238 11.89 0.56 26.25
C ALA A 238 12.45 1.26 25.00
N SER A 239 13.10 0.53 24.11
CA SER A 239 13.59 1.03 22.82
C SER A 239 12.49 1.61 21.92
N VAL A 240 11.25 1.18 22.09
CA VAL A 240 10.12 1.79 21.38
C VAL A 240 9.90 3.24 21.82
N ALA A 241 10.01 3.55 23.10
CA ALA A 241 9.94 4.91 23.61
C ALA A 241 11.14 5.74 23.07
N GLU A 242 12.34 5.15 23.05
CA GLU A 242 13.56 5.76 22.49
C GLU A 242 13.44 5.97 20.98
N MET A 243 12.86 5.03 20.23
CA MET A 243 12.55 5.19 18.82
C MET A 243 11.58 6.36 18.58
N PHE A 244 10.58 6.54 19.44
CA PHE A 244 9.70 7.70 19.41
C PHE A 244 10.41 9.00 19.76
N GLU A 245 11.28 8.97 20.77
CA GLU A 245 12.11 10.13 21.12
C GLU A 245 13.03 10.56 19.97
N GLY A 246 13.68 9.59 19.30
CA GLY A 246 14.52 9.82 18.13
C GLY A 246 13.76 10.21 16.85
N ALA A 247 12.47 9.84 16.77
CA ALA A 247 11.58 10.15 15.67
C ALA A 247 10.60 11.29 16.00
N LYS A 248 10.88 12.10 17.05
CA LYS A 248 10.05 13.27 17.36
C LYS A 248 9.85 14.10 16.11
N PRO A 249 8.60 14.32 15.70
CA PRO A 249 8.32 15.15 14.54
C PRO A 249 8.88 16.54 14.78
N GLN A 250 9.66 17.07 13.85
CA GLN A 250 10.06 18.46 13.91
C GLN A 250 8.82 19.30 13.67
N LEU A 251 8.39 20.03 14.71
CA LEU A 251 7.27 20.94 14.58
C LEU A 251 7.68 22.09 13.66
N ASP A 252 6.88 22.33 12.66
CA ASP A 252 7.06 23.44 11.73
C ASP A 252 6.36 24.68 12.31
N ALA A 253 7.16 25.64 12.80
CA ALA A 253 6.66 26.88 13.40
C ALA A 253 5.87 27.75 12.40
N THR A 254 5.96 27.49 11.09
CA THR A 254 5.19 28.20 10.06
C THR A 254 3.77 27.66 9.90
N LYS A 255 3.50 26.43 10.40
CA LYS A 255 2.19 25.81 10.34
C LYS A 255 1.25 26.33 11.42
N ALA A 256 -0.02 26.47 11.06
CA ALA A 256 -1.05 26.85 12.00
C ALA A 256 -1.18 25.80 13.12
N LYS A 257 -1.35 26.27 14.36
CA LYS A 257 -1.63 25.42 15.51
C LYS A 257 -3.05 24.85 15.42
N VAL A 258 -3.19 23.54 15.64
CA VAL A 258 -4.45 22.83 15.54
C VAL A 258 -4.97 22.45 16.92
N ALA A 259 -6.24 22.74 17.17
CA ALA A 259 -6.96 22.31 18.36
C ALA A 259 -7.73 21.01 18.05
N VAL A 260 -7.50 19.97 18.86
CA VAL A 260 -8.25 18.71 18.80
C VAL A 260 -9.16 18.64 20.04
N VAL A 261 -10.46 18.54 19.83
CA VAL A 261 -11.43 18.46 20.92
C VAL A 261 -11.84 16.98 21.10
N GLY A 262 -11.51 16.46 22.29
CA GLY A 262 -11.68 15.06 22.69
C GLY A 262 -10.36 14.31 22.70
N ALA A 263 -9.96 13.80 23.88
CA ALA A 263 -8.77 12.97 24.08
C ALA A 263 -9.08 11.46 24.10
N GLY A 264 -10.19 11.05 23.50
CA GLY A 264 -10.50 9.64 23.24
C GLY A 264 -9.68 9.05 22.08
N PRO A 265 -9.86 7.78 21.71
CA PRO A 265 -9.05 7.11 20.68
C PRO A 265 -9.00 7.85 19.35
N ALA A 266 -10.10 8.44 18.91
CA ALA A 266 -10.16 9.20 17.66
C ALA A 266 -9.34 10.49 17.73
N GLY A 267 -9.49 11.27 18.80
CA GLY A 267 -8.76 12.54 18.98
C GLY A 267 -7.27 12.31 19.16
N LEU A 268 -6.88 11.31 19.97
CA LEU A 268 -5.47 10.95 20.15
C LEU A 268 -4.82 10.49 18.84
N ASN A 269 -5.52 9.69 18.03
CA ASN A 269 -5.02 9.28 16.73
C ASN A 269 -4.90 10.46 15.75
N CYS A 270 -5.87 11.37 15.75
CA CYS A 270 -5.83 12.60 14.96
C CYS A 270 -4.63 13.47 15.35
N ALA A 271 -4.47 13.73 16.65
CA ALA A 271 -3.35 14.52 17.18
C ALA A 271 -2.00 13.89 16.82
N TYR A 272 -1.87 12.57 16.95
CA TYR A 272 -0.67 11.83 16.56
C TYR A 272 -0.29 12.09 15.10
N HIS A 273 -1.23 11.91 14.16
CA HIS A 273 -0.94 12.11 12.74
C HIS A 273 -0.66 13.57 12.36
N LEU A 274 -1.28 14.52 13.05
CA LEU A 274 -0.99 15.94 12.87
C LEU A 274 0.44 16.28 13.34
N LEU A 275 0.83 15.77 14.52
CA LEU A 275 2.18 15.92 15.04
C LEU A 275 3.22 15.29 14.11
N MET A 276 2.97 14.07 13.61
CA MET A 276 3.85 13.40 12.64
C MET A 276 4.00 14.18 11.33
N LYS A 277 3.04 15.04 11.00
CA LYS A 277 3.10 15.96 9.86
C LYS A 277 3.70 17.33 10.22
N GLY A 278 4.17 17.51 11.45
CA GLY A 278 4.83 18.73 11.91
C GLY A 278 3.89 19.85 12.36
N TYR A 279 2.58 19.61 12.50
CA TYR A 279 1.66 20.62 13.04
C TYR A 279 1.76 20.68 14.55
N PRO A 280 1.84 21.89 15.18
CA PRO A 280 1.61 22.05 16.60
C PRO A 280 0.16 21.70 16.94
N VAL A 281 -0.07 20.89 17.99
CA VAL A 281 -1.41 20.41 18.35
C VAL A 281 -1.65 20.60 19.84
N ASP A 282 -2.80 21.19 20.20
CA ASP A 282 -3.37 21.14 21.54
C ASP A 282 -4.56 20.20 21.56
N VAL A 283 -4.60 19.33 22.57
CA VAL A 283 -5.75 18.44 22.78
C VAL A 283 -6.53 18.90 24.01
N PHE A 284 -7.83 19.07 23.84
CA PHE A 284 -8.74 19.49 24.90
C PHE A 284 -9.72 18.36 25.22
N ASP A 285 -9.91 18.05 26.47
CA ASP A 285 -10.94 17.09 26.93
C ASP A 285 -11.64 17.64 28.17
N LYS A 286 -12.85 17.15 28.44
CA LYS A 286 -13.60 17.43 29.65
C LYS A 286 -13.09 16.62 30.86
N ASP A 287 -12.44 15.49 30.60
CA ASP A 287 -11.92 14.59 31.61
C ASP A 287 -10.42 14.84 31.83
N GLU A 288 -9.95 14.65 33.06
CA GLU A 288 -8.54 14.85 33.43
C GLU A 288 -7.61 13.79 32.83
N GLN A 289 -8.15 12.63 32.49
CA GLN A 289 -7.38 11.53 31.89
C GLN A 289 -7.72 11.36 30.43
N ALA A 290 -6.67 11.34 29.60
CA ALA A 290 -6.81 11.02 28.19
C ALA A 290 -7.04 9.53 27.99
N GLY A 291 -7.87 9.14 27.00
CA GLY A 291 -8.17 7.75 26.65
C GLY A 291 -9.64 7.51 26.33
N GLY A 292 -10.54 8.25 26.96
CA GLY A 292 -11.98 8.10 26.75
C GLY A 292 -12.45 6.65 27.00
N MET A 293 -13.15 6.02 26.02
CA MET A 293 -13.63 4.64 26.15
C MET A 293 -12.50 3.58 26.17
N ALA A 294 -11.25 3.95 25.99
CA ALA A 294 -10.12 3.02 26.06
C ALA A 294 -9.49 2.94 27.45
N LEU A 295 -9.99 3.74 28.43
CA LEU A 295 -9.68 3.63 29.84
C LEU A 295 -10.48 2.49 30.45
#